data_d0460814ae0f0accd1f4a158e6a5d4b6
#
_entry.id   d0460814ae0f0accd1f4a158e6a5d4b6
#
_cell.length_a   1.000
_cell.length_b   1.000
_cell.length_c   1.000
_cell.angle_alpha   90.00
_cell.angle_beta   90.00
_cell.angle_gamma   90.00
#
_symmetry.space_group_name_H-M   'P 1'
#
loop_
_entity.id
_entity.type
_entity.pdbx_description
1 polymer ?
#
loop_
_entity_poly.entity_id
_entity_poly.type
_entity_poly.pdbx_seq_one_letter_code
_entity_poly.pdbx_strand_id
1 'polypeptide(L)'
;VILSIATFRRITALVCVALLLSACRIDTTVSMRVERDGSGEVTVLIVANKDIVDQAPGLSEDLDFADLVNVGWEVEGPTATTEGGLQVVLTHPFENESQATAVLMQLNGERGPFRDVALTRSGEARDSLWTLSGRLEVTGGLQAFADDQLVEIVGGTPYQATVDKAGLDLGKAIGLTFRATLPGDVKTTTGFVEGTELTWRVATDGTPVDLATTTENVDVVGTIGGVIGFVGRALTVIWVLFIAAVAFLVYRRQNARRTAREARRASRERLEETNTDQDDAHR
;
A
#
# COMPACT_ATOMS: atom_id res chain seq x y z
N VAL A 1 -47.74 -15.42 31.34
CA VAL A 1 -47.30 -14.01 31.43
C VAL A 1 -47.87 -13.31 30.20
N ILE A 2 -49.01 -12.60 30.39
CA ILE A 2 -49.68 -11.86 29.33
C ILE A 2 -49.02 -10.47 29.28
N LEU A 3 -48.11 -10.23 28.36
CA LEU A 3 -47.60 -8.90 28.10
C LEU A 3 -48.78 -8.05 27.59
N SER A 4 -49.14 -6.98 28.31
CA SER A 4 -50.26 -6.10 27.94
C SER A 4 -50.03 -5.53 26.53
N ILE A 5 -51.06 -5.58 25.67
CA ILE A 5 -51.08 -5.00 24.33
C ILE A 5 -50.61 -3.53 24.33
N ALA A 6 -50.86 -2.81 25.44
CA ALA A 6 -50.39 -1.43 25.65
C ALA A 6 -48.88 -1.33 25.79
N THR A 7 -48.20 -2.33 26.40
CA THR A 7 -46.75 -2.37 26.54
C THR A 7 -46.09 -2.71 25.19
N PHE A 8 -46.68 -3.63 24.41
CA PHE A 8 -46.22 -3.97 23.09
C PHE A 8 -46.29 -2.78 22.10
N ARG A 9 -47.44 -2.04 22.09
CA ARG A 9 -47.59 -0.81 21.30
C ARG A 9 -46.58 0.27 21.69
N ARG A 10 -46.23 0.43 22.97
CA ARG A 10 -45.24 1.40 23.44
C ARG A 10 -43.81 0.99 23.00
N ILE A 11 -43.47 -0.29 23.08
CA ILE A 11 -42.17 -0.80 22.62
C ILE A 11 -42.06 -0.65 21.12
N THR A 12 -43.08 -1.00 20.33
CA THR A 12 -43.10 -0.84 18.88
C THR A 12 -42.98 0.63 18.46
N ALA A 13 -43.69 1.54 19.16
CA ALA A 13 -43.57 2.97 18.91
C ALA A 13 -42.16 3.50 19.24
N LEU A 14 -41.56 3.04 20.36
CA LEU A 14 -40.19 3.43 20.73
C LEU A 14 -39.14 2.91 19.72
N VAL A 15 -39.29 1.68 19.25
CA VAL A 15 -38.43 1.09 18.21
C VAL A 15 -38.57 1.81 16.86
N CYS A 16 -39.82 2.17 16.47
CA CYS A 16 -40.04 2.96 15.24
C CYS A 16 -39.44 4.38 15.35
N VAL A 17 -39.55 5.03 16.51
CA VAL A 17 -38.94 6.35 16.78
C VAL A 17 -37.39 6.24 16.78
N ALA A 18 -36.84 5.18 17.36
CA ALA A 18 -35.38 4.95 17.35
C ALA A 18 -34.84 4.66 15.93
N LEU A 19 -35.63 4.03 15.07
CA LEU A 19 -35.27 3.79 13.65
C LEU A 19 -35.38 5.06 12.79
N LEU A 20 -36.19 6.05 13.19
CA LEU A 20 -36.32 7.33 12.48
C LEU A 20 -35.24 8.35 12.86
N LEU A 21 -34.53 8.16 13.99
CA LEU A 21 -33.51 9.09 14.48
C LEU A 21 -32.11 8.88 13.84
N SER A 22 -31.93 7.89 12.97
CA SER A 22 -30.66 7.65 12.26
C SER A 22 -30.75 7.95 10.77
N ALA A 23 -31.73 8.71 10.31
CA ALA A 23 -32.07 8.85 8.91
C ALA A 23 -31.07 9.72 8.13
N CYS A 24 -30.60 10.82 8.69
CA CYS A 24 -29.69 11.73 8.01
C CYS A 24 -28.24 11.28 8.15
N ARG A 25 -27.56 10.99 7.05
CA ARG A 25 -26.18 10.50 7.07
C ARG A 25 -25.36 11.05 5.91
N ILE A 26 -24.15 11.52 6.25
CA ILE A 26 -23.10 11.87 5.32
C ILE A 26 -21.91 10.97 5.64
N ASP A 27 -21.50 10.14 4.70
CA ASP A 27 -20.32 9.30 4.82
C ASP A 27 -19.20 9.88 3.97
N THR A 28 -18.08 10.18 4.60
CA THR A 28 -16.85 10.58 3.92
C THR A 28 -15.82 9.49 4.04
N THR A 29 -15.31 9.03 2.90
CA THR A 29 -14.21 8.08 2.86
C THR A 29 -13.03 8.73 2.16
N VAL A 30 -11.91 8.86 2.86
CA VAL A 30 -10.64 9.29 2.30
C VAL A 30 -9.79 8.05 2.07
N SER A 31 -9.40 7.79 0.82
CA SER A 31 -8.59 6.64 0.43
C SER A 31 -7.26 7.12 -0.13
N MET A 32 -6.15 6.61 0.37
CA MET A 32 -4.81 6.86 -0.13
C MET A 32 -4.24 5.55 -0.69
N ARG A 33 -3.88 5.54 -1.96
CA ARG A 33 -3.19 4.44 -2.62
C ARG A 33 -1.77 4.85 -2.96
N VAL A 34 -0.80 4.09 -2.51
CA VAL A 34 0.63 4.33 -2.76
C VAL A 34 1.19 3.20 -3.61
N GLU A 35 1.86 3.57 -4.69
CA GLU A 35 2.56 2.64 -5.57
C GLU A 35 4.01 2.41 -5.07
N ARG A 36 4.67 1.37 -5.58
CA ARG A 36 6.03 0.99 -5.13
C ARG A 36 7.10 2.06 -5.39
N ASP A 37 6.90 2.89 -6.39
CA ASP A 37 7.82 4.00 -6.71
C ASP A 37 7.61 5.24 -5.84
N GLY A 38 6.51 5.28 -5.08
CA GLY A 38 6.13 6.37 -4.19
C GLY A 38 5.07 7.29 -4.76
N SER A 39 4.70 7.12 -6.01
CA SER A 39 3.57 7.80 -6.62
C SER A 39 2.24 7.20 -6.11
N GLY A 40 1.15 7.88 -6.42
CA GLY A 40 -0.16 7.37 -6.07
C GLY A 40 -1.26 8.42 -6.19
N GLU A 41 -2.35 8.20 -5.48
CA GLU A 41 -3.51 9.08 -5.48
C GLU A 41 -4.20 9.12 -4.11
N VAL A 42 -4.80 10.25 -3.81
CA VAL A 42 -5.77 10.41 -2.72
C VAL A 42 -7.13 10.62 -3.34
N THR A 43 -8.10 9.79 -2.94
CA THR A 43 -9.50 9.89 -3.37
C THR A 43 -10.37 10.19 -2.17
N VAL A 44 -11.25 11.18 -2.27
CA VAL A 44 -12.27 11.49 -1.27
C VAL A 44 -13.63 11.20 -1.87
N LEU A 45 -14.33 10.23 -1.31
CA LEU A 45 -15.72 9.92 -1.63
C LEU A 45 -16.62 10.49 -0.54
N ILE A 46 -17.53 11.38 -0.92
CA ILE A 46 -18.55 11.95 -0.04
C ILE A 46 -19.89 11.46 -0.53
N VAL A 47 -20.67 10.85 0.36
CA VAL A 47 -22.03 10.35 0.08
C VAL A 47 -23.00 10.92 1.09
N ALA A 48 -23.93 11.74 0.62
CA ALA A 48 -25.09 12.16 1.39
C ALA A 48 -26.29 11.26 1.05
N ASN A 49 -26.96 10.74 2.07
CA ASN A 49 -28.13 9.92 1.83
C ASN A 49 -29.35 10.76 1.38
N LYS A 50 -30.41 10.07 0.94
CA LYS A 50 -31.66 10.71 0.45
C LYS A 50 -32.26 11.69 1.47
N ASP A 51 -32.23 11.36 2.76
CA ASP A 51 -32.84 12.21 3.78
C ASP A 51 -32.12 13.56 3.92
N ILE A 52 -30.81 13.61 3.69
CA ILE A 52 -30.04 14.87 3.61
C ILE A 52 -30.48 15.67 2.39
N VAL A 53 -30.57 15.03 1.21
CA VAL A 53 -30.96 15.70 -0.03
C VAL A 53 -32.39 16.26 0.04
N ASP A 54 -33.32 15.50 0.64
CA ASP A 54 -34.72 15.96 0.84
C ASP A 54 -34.81 17.16 1.78
N GLN A 55 -33.90 17.29 2.77
CA GLN A 55 -33.88 18.38 3.74
C GLN A 55 -33.10 19.62 3.23
N ALA A 56 -32.24 19.45 2.25
CA ALA A 56 -31.45 20.50 1.63
C ALA A 56 -31.70 20.53 0.11
N PRO A 57 -32.91 20.89 -0.34
CA PRO A 57 -33.20 21.03 -1.77
C PRO A 57 -32.30 22.14 -2.35
N GLY A 58 -31.60 21.84 -3.44
CA GLY A 58 -30.60 22.74 -4.04
C GLY A 58 -29.16 22.43 -3.62
N LEU A 59 -28.93 21.43 -2.75
CA LEU A 59 -27.59 21.06 -2.29
C LEU A 59 -26.62 20.82 -3.47
N SER A 60 -27.07 20.20 -4.56
CA SER A 60 -26.24 19.93 -5.73
C SER A 60 -25.81 21.19 -6.48
N GLU A 61 -26.63 22.24 -6.47
CA GLU A 61 -26.34 23.51 -7.12
C GLU A 61 -25.48 24.43 -6.24
N ASP A 62 -25.56 24.26 -4.92
CA ASP A 62 -24.84 25.08 -3.94
C ASP A 62 -23.39 24.61 -3.72
N LEU A 63 -23.04 23.37 -4.16
CA LEU A 63 -21.69 22.86 -4.04
C LEU A 63 -20.79 23.45 -5.10
N ASP A 64 -19.81 24.25 -4.67
CA ASP A 64 -18.75 24.81 -5.51
C ASP A 64 -17.40 24.16 -5.17
N PHE A 65 -16.74 23.62 -6.17
CA PHE A 65 -15.44 22.96 -6.06
C PHE A 65 -14.34 23.68 -6.84
N ALA A 66 -14.58 24.92 -7.31
CA ALA A 66 -13.64 25.64 -8.15
C ALA A 66 -12.27 25.82 -7.47
N ASP A 67 -12.25 26.04 -6.17
CA ASP A 67 -11.01 26.20 -5.40
C ASP A 67 -10.21 24.89 -5.35
N LEU A 68 -10.87 23.75 -5.23
CA LEU A 68 -10.22 22.45 -5.26
C LEU A 68 -9.64 22.13 -6.64
N VAL A 69 -10.37 22.43 -7.70
CA VAL A 69 -9.89 22.27 -9.08
C VAL A 69 -8.65 23.14 -9.33
N ASN A 70 -8.63 24.36 -8.82
CA ASN A 70 -7.50 25.29 -8.95
C ASN A 70 -6.21 24.81 -8.27
N VAL A 71 -6.33 23.94 -7.24
CA VAL A 71 -5.17 23.35 -6.54
C VAL A 71 -4.88 21.91 -6.95
N GLY A 72 -5.50 21.43 -8.05
CA GLY A 72 -5.14 20.19 -8.72
C GLY A 72 -6.04 19.00 -8.42
N TRP A 73 -7.17 19.19 -7.73
CA TRP A 73 -8.16 18.13 -7.55
C TRP A 73 -9.01 17.94 -8.81
N GLU A 74 -9.21 16.70 -9.19
CA GLU A 74 -10.24 16.29 -10.15
C GLU A 74 -11.54 16.05 -9.40
N VAL A 75 -12.65 16.61 -9.90
CA VAL A 75 -13.97 16.55 -9.26
C VAL A 75 -14.93 15.83 -10.17
N GLU A 76 -15.51 14.73 -9.70
CA GLU A 76 -16.60 14.01 -10.35
C GLU A 76 -17.88 14.16 -9.53
N GLY A 77 -18.91 14.71 -10.13
CA GLY A 77 -20.19 14.98 -9.50
C GLY A 77 -20.41 16.47 -9.22
N PRO A 78 -21.43 16.82 -8.42
CA PRO A 78 -22.35 15.94 -7.68
C PRO A 78 -23.25 15.08 -8.57
N THR A 79 -23.39 13.79 -8.27
CA THR A 79 -24.23 12.82 -8.99
C THR A 79 -25.22 12.15 -8.04
N ALA A 80 -26.45 11.93 -8.54
CA ALA A 80 -27.46 11.22 -7.75
C ALA A 80 -27.08 9.74 -7.58
N THR A 81 -27.23 9.21 -6.38
CA THR A 81 -27.09 7.77 -6.11
C THR A 81 -28.38 7.00 -6.48
N THR A 82 -28.27 5.68 -6.67
CA THR A 82 -29.43 4.82 -6.94
C THR A 82 -30.49 4.85 -5.85
N GLU A 83 -30.09 5.22 -4.62
CA GLU A 83 -30.96 5.32 -3.45
C GLU A 83 -31.55 6.72 -3.26
N GLY A 84 -31.32 7.63 -4.20
CA GLY A 84 -31.84 8.99 -4.18
C GLY A 84 -31.00 9.97 -3.35
N GLY A 85 -29.82 9.57 -2.92
CA GLY A 85 -28.82 10.42 -2.29
C GLY A 85 -27.96 11.16 -3.31
N LEU A 86 -26.88 11.80 -2.85
CA LEU A 86 -25.91 12.54 -3.65
C LEU A 86 -24.52 12.04 -3.36
N GLN A 87 -23.66 11.92 -4.39
CA GLN A 87 -22.26 11.61 -4.20
C GLN A 87 -21.35 12.56 -4.98
N VAL A 88 -20.17 12.80 -4.40
CA VAL A 88 -19.06 13.53 -5.02
C VAL A 88 -17.80 12.71 -4.83
N VAL A 89 -16.99 12.62 -5.89
CA VAL A 89 -15.66 12.01 -5.83
C VAL A 89 -14.62 13.08 -6.17
N LEU A 90 -13.63 13.22 -5.30
CA LEU A 90 -12.49 14.09 -5.51
C LEU A 90 -11.25 13.23 -5.60
N THR A 91 -10.38 13.46 -6.58
CA THR A 91 -9.13 12.71 -6.76
C THR A 91 -7.96 13.67 -6.96
N HIS A 92 -6.86 13.40 -6.26
CA HIS A 92 -5.62 14.17 -6.42
C HIS A 92 -4.43 13.21 -6.53
N PRO A 93 -3.70 13.20 -7.65
CA PRO A 93 -2.48 12.39 -7.78
C PRO A 93 -1.32 13.00 -6.98
N PHE A 94 -0.34 12.18 -6.63
CA PHE A 94 0.91 12.59 -6.04
C PHE A 94 2.08 11.75 -6.60
N GLU A 95 3.28 12.32 -6.62
CA GLU A 95 4.47 11.70 -7.20
C GLU A 95 5.39 11.05 -6.16
N ASN A 96 5.24 11.42 -4.87
CA ASN A 96 6.08 10.93 -3.79
C ASN A 96 5.40 11.07 -2.43
N GLU A 97 6.02 10.48 -1.40
CA GLU A 97 5.52 10.44 -0.01
C GLU A 97 5.32 11.82 0.63
N SER A 98 6.17 12.79 0.27
CA SER A 98 6.02 14.16 0.79
C SER A 98 4.82 14.86 0.19
N GLN A 99 4.56 14.65 -1.11
CA GLN A 99 3.36 15.17 -1.76
C GLN A 99 2.10 14.46 -1.25
N ALA A 100 2.12 13.14 -1.02
CA ALA A 100 1.00 12.42 -0.40
C ALA A 100 0.61 13.04 0.95
N THR A 101 1.62 13.34 1.79
CA THR A 101 1.42 14.03 3.07
C THR A 101 0.80 15.41 2.86
N ALA A 102 1.32 16.20 1.90
CA ALA A 102 0.80 17.54 1.61
C ALA A 102 -0.65 17.51 1.11
N VAL A 103 -1.00 16.55 0.24
CA VAL A 103 -2.38 16.38 -0.27
C VAL A 103 -3.33 16.01 0.87
N LEU A 104 -2.97 15.11 1.79
CA LEU A 104 -3.79 14.83 2.97
C LEU A 104 -3.97 16.06 3.86
N MET A 105 -2.93 16.89 4.00
CA MET A 105 -3.01 18.10 4.79
C MET A 105 -3.86 19.22 4.13
N GLN A 106 -4.03 19.22 2.79
CA GLN A 106 -4.96 20.11 2.10
C GLN A 106 -6.43 19.84 2.46
N LEU A 107 -6.75 18.60 2.89
CA LEU A 107 -8.09 18.25 3.35
C LEU A 107 -8.40 18.77 4.76
N ASN A 108 -7.41 19.33 5.43
CA ASN A 108 -7.58 19.92 6.75
C ASN A 108 -7.98 21.41 6.63
N GLY A 109 -9.09 21.79 7.29
CA GLY A 109 -9.22 23.10 7.86
C GLY A 109 -8.44 23.22 9.18
N GLU A 110 -8.60 24.31 9.94
CA GLU A 110 -7.92 24.47 11.23
C GLU A 110 -8.25 23.36 12.25
N ARG A 111 -9.41 22.70 12.09
CA ARG A 111 -9.90 21.62 12.93
C ARG A 111 -10.04 20.28 12.21
N GLY A 112 -9.40 20.16 11.06
CA GLY A 112 -9.54 19.01 10.18
C GLY A 112 -9.07 17.68 10.78
N PRO A 113 -9.44 16.57 10.13
CA PRO A 113 -9.31 15.24 10.73
C PRO A 113 -7.88 14.72 10.80
N PHE A 114 -6.94 15.26 10.01
CA PHE A 114 -5.57 14.75 9.92
C PHE A 114 -4.63 15.57 10.79
N ARG A 115 -4.11 14.97 11.88
CA ARG A 115 -3.17 15.60 12.81
C ARG A 115 -1.79 14.95 12.68
N ASP A 116 -0.78 15.76 12.33
CA ASP A 116 0.61 15.32 12.21
C ASP A 116 0.77 14.07 11.33
N VAL A 117 -0.08 13.93 10.30
CA VAL A 117 -0.04 12.78 9.40
C VAL A 117 1.19 12.90 8.51
N ALA A 118 1.97 11.84 8.46
CA ALA A 118 3.15 11.73 7.63
C ALA A 118 3.26 10.34 7.00
N LEU A 119 3.50 10.32 5.70
CA LEU A 119 3.94 9.12 4.98
C LEU A 119 5.44 9.24 4.74
N THR A 120 6.20 8.24 5.14
CA THR A 120 7.65 8.21 4.93
C THR A 120 8.07 6.87 4.33
N ARG A 121 9.16 6.90 3.55
CA ARG A 121 9.79 5.73 2.98
C ARG A 121 11.28 5.73 3.32
N SER A 122 11.80 4.56 3.68
CA SER A 122 13.23 4.30 3.77
C SER A 122 13.59 3.12 2.87
N GLY A 123 14.78 3.16 2.25
CA GLY A 123 15.20 2.16 1.26
C GLY A 123 14.86 2.56 -0.18
N GLU A 124 15.07 1.63 -1.12
CA GLU A 124 14.81 1.82 -2.55
C GLU A 124 13.44 1.26 -2.95
N ALA A 125 12.97 1.59 -4.17
CA ALA A 125 11.63 1.21 -4.65
C ALA A 125 11.34 -0.32 -4.56
N ARG A 126 12.37 -1.16 -4.61
CA ARG A 126 12.23 -2.62 -4.56
C ARG A 126 12.39 -3.22 -3.17
N ASP A 127 13.17 -2.55 -2.30
CA ASP A 127 13.39 -2.93 -0.91
C ASP A 127 13.16 -1.69 -0.06
N SER A 128 11.94 -1.51 0.40
CA SER A 128 11.53 -0.29 1.10
C SER A 128 10.66 -0.59 2.30
N LEU A 129 10.89 0.19 3.36
CA LEU A 129 10.05 0.24 4.54
C LEU A 129 9.20 1.51 4.44
N TRP A 130 7.89 1.34 4.50
CA TRP A 130 6.93 2.43 4.49
C TRP A 130 6.36 2.61 5.88
N THR A 131 6.24 3.85 6.30
CA THR A 131 5.64 4.20 7.59
C THR A 131 4.60 5.28 7.38
N LEU A 132 3.37 4.99 7.80
CA LEU A 132 2.28 5.96 7.91
C LEU A 132 2.04 6.22 9.39
N SER A 133 2.19 7.46 9.81
CA SER A 133 2.04 7.88 11.20
C SER A 133 1.19 9.13 11.31
N GLY A 134 0.65 9.39 12.50
CA GLY A 134 -0.16 10.55 12.80
C GLY A 134 -1.37 10.23 13.66
N ARG A 135 -2.38 11.08 13.58
CA ARG A 135 -3.63 10.93 14.33
C ARG A 135 -4.80 11.42 13.51
N LEU A 136 -5.90 10.68 13.61
CA LEU A 136 -7.19 11.11 13.08
C LEU A 136 -8.06 11.57 14.23
N GLU A 137 -8.61 12.80 14.12
CA GLU A 137 -9.45 13.37 15.16
C GLU A 137 -10.40 14.40 14.56
N VAL A 138 -11.69 14.25 14.82
CA VAL A 138 -12.71 15.21 14.39
C VAL A 138 -13.27 15.89 15.63
N THR A 139 -12.87 17.15 15.84
CA THR A 139 -13.36 17.98 16.96
C THR A 139 -14.26 19.10 16.44
N GLY A 140 -15.38 19.34 17.13
CA GLY A 140 -16.29 20.44 16.80
C GLY A 140 -17.41 20.12 15.80
N GLY A 141 -17.66 18.84 15.48
CA GLY A 141 -18.76 18.45 14.60
C GLY A 141 -18.64 19.06 13.19
N LEU A 142 -19.69 19.75 12.70
CA LEU A 142 -19.66 20.42 11.39
C LEU A 142 -18.57 21.49 11.26
N GLN A 143 -18.21 22.14 12.35
CA GLN A 143 -17.17 23.17 12.33
C GLN A 143 -15.78 22.61 12.00
N ALA A 144 -15.57 21.28 12.15
CA ALA A 144 -14.33 20.63 11.71
C ALA A 144 -14.14 20.66 10.19
N PHE A 145 -15.23 20.84 9.44
CA PHE A 145 -15.28 20.83 7.99
C PHE A 145 -15.70 22.20 7.40
N ALA A 146 -15.93 23.21 8.24
CA ALA A 146 -16.30 24.54 7.82
C ALA A 146 -15.06 25.42 7.68
N ASP A 147 -15.05 26.27 6.66
CA ASP A 147 -14.10 27.36 6.53
C ASP A 147 -14.43 28.43 7.56
N ASP A 148 -13.50 28.78 8.46
CA ASP A 148 -13.70 29.78 9.50
C ASP A 148 -14.02 31.17 8.90
N GLN A 149 -13.50 31.51 7.72
CA GLN A 149 -13.85 32.79 7.03
C GLN A 149 -15.29 32.77 6.56
N LEU A 150 -15.78 31.63 6.04
CA LEU A 150 -17.17 31.48 5.62
C LEU A 150 -18.12 31.53 6.84
N VAL A 151 -17.74 30.91 7.94
CA VAL A 151 -18.49 30.95 9.21
C VAL A 151 -18.60 32.38 9.74
N GLU A 152 -17.55 33.18 9.66
CA GLU A 152 -17.53 34.58 10.11
C GLU A 152 -18.40 35.46 9.20
N ILE A 153 -18.35 35.30 7.88
CA ILE A 153 -19.12 36.08 6.90
C ILE A 153 -20.61 35.78 6.97
N VAL A 154 -20.98 34.52 7.13
CA VAL A 154 -22.40 34.06 7.13
C VAL A 154 -23.02 34.09 8.52
N GLY A 155 -22.23 34.31 9.56
CA GLY A 155 -22.72 34.34 10.96
C GLY A 155 -23.06 32.96 11.54
N GLY A 156 -22.56 31.91 10.92
CA GLY A 156 -22.75 30.50 11.31
C GLY A 156 -22.40 29.56 10.16
N THR A 157 -22.30 28.29 10.47
CA THR A 157 -22.12 27.28 9.41
C THR A 157 -23.34 27.29 8.48
N PRO A 158 -23.15 27.25 7.16
CA PRO A 158 -24.25 27.04 6.23
C PRO A 158 -25.12 25.86 6.68
N TYR A 159 -26.43 26.03 6.59
CA TYR A 159 -27.40 25.03 7.04
C TYR A 159 -27.50 24.79 8.56
N GLN A 160 -26.74 25.46 9.46
CA GLN A 160 -26.85 25.29 10.91
C GLN A 160 -28.29 25.43 11.40
N ALA A 161 -29.01 26.46 10.94
CA ALA A 161 -30.41 26.70 11.32
C ALA A 161 -31.35 25.57 10.82
N THR A 162 -31.05 24.94 9.71
CA THR A 162 -31.80 23.79 9.17
C THR A 162 -31.54 22.54 10.00
N VAL A 163 -30.30 22.31 10.36
CA VAL A 163 -29.83 21.23 11.21
C VAL A 163 -30.45 21.31 12.61
N ASP A 164 -30.42 22.52 13.22
CA ASP A 164 -30.98 22.77 14.53
C ASP A 164 -32.51 22.55 14.57
N LYS A 165 -33.19 23.01 13.49
CA LYS A 165 -34.65 22.77 13.33
C LYS A 165 -34.98 21.29 13.16
N ALA A 166 -34.12 20.53 12.47
CA ALA A 166 -34.29 19.10 12.24
C ALA A 166 -33.93 18.26 13.49
N GLY A 167 -33.31 18.87 14.52
CA GLY A 167 -32.86 18.18 15.72
C GLY A 167 -31.80 17.12 15.44
N LEU A 168 -30.99 17.34 14.39
CA LEU A 168 -29.99 16.39 13.96
C LEU A 168 -28.78 16.43 14.90
N ASP A 169 -28.43 15.30 15.47
CA ASP A 169 -27.13 15.09 16.11
C ASP A 169 -26.05 14.83 15.03
N LEU A 170 -25.42 15.91 14.59
CA LEU A 170 -24.43 15.85 13.53
C LEU A 170 -23.21 15.00 13.86
N GLY A 171 -22.90 14.84 15.15
CA GLY A 171 -21.87 13.92 15.58
C GLY A 171 -22.18 12.46 15.23
N LYS A 172 -23.46 12.12 15.06
CA LYS A 172 -23.90 10.79 14.61
C LYS A 172 -24.23 10.72 13.13
N ALA A 173 -24.50 11.88 12.53
CA ALA A 173 -24.88 11.98 11.12
C ALA A 173 -23.67 11.94 10.17
N ILE A 174 -22.46 12.26 10.65
CA ILE A 174 -21.25 12.31 9.85
C ILE A 174 -20.38 11.08 10.16
N GLY A 175 -20.07 10.30 9.15
CA GLY A 175 -19.10 9.21 9.20
C GLY A 175 -17.81 9.61 8.49
N LEU A 176 -16.65 9.41 9.13
CA LEU A 176 -15.35 9.54 8.48
C LEU A 176 -14.61 8.22 8.54
N THR A 177 -14.18 7.76 7.37
CA THR A 177 -13.35 6.57 7.22
C THR A 177 -12.09 6.94 6.47
N PHE A 178 -10.93 6.61 7.01
CA PHE A 178 -9.67 6.70 6.30
C PHE A 178 -9.22 5.30 5.88
N ARG A 179 -8.80 5.17 4.62
CA ARG A 179 -8.27 3.93 4.05
C ARG A 179 -6.89 4.18 3.47
N ALA A 180 -6.00 3.23 3.62
CA ALA A 180 -4.69 3.30 3.01
C ALA A 180 -4.30 1.95 2.41
N THR A 181 -3.73 1.99 1.21
CA THR A 181 -3.05 0.86 0.58
C THR A 181 -1.59 1.25 0.38
N LEU A 182 -0.70 0.58 1.10
CA LEU A 182 0.74 0.82 1.05
C LEU A 182 1.46 -0.36 0.38
N PRO A 183 2.61 -0.12 -0.29
CA PRO A 183 3.40 -1.19 -0.88
C PRO A 183 3.94 -2.17 0.16
N GLY A 184 3.92 -3.46 -0.18
CA GLY A 184 4.52 -4.52 0.62
C GLY A 184 3.60 -5.15 1.66
N ASP A 185 4.19 -5.97 2.53
CA ASP A 185 3.47 -6.71 3.57
C ASP A 185 3.34 -5.87 4.83
N VAL A 186 2.17 -5.88 5.45
CA VAL A 186 1.92 -5.19 6.72
C VAL A 186 2.70 -5.86 7.85
N LYS A 187 3.59 -5.12 8.50
CA LYS A 187 4.33 -5.58 9.69
C LYS A 187 3.63 -5.19 10.98
N THR A 188 3.22 -3.94 11.07
CA THR A 188 2.47 -3.42 12.21
C THR A 188 1.40 -2.45 11.72
N THR A 189 0.26 -2.41 12.38
CA THR A 189 -0.79 -1.42 12.12
C THR A 189 -1.72 -1.26 13.29
N THR A 190 -2.27 -0.06 13.46
CA THR A 190 -3.41 0.25 14.34
C THR A 190 -4.73 0.16 13.59
N GLY A 191 -4.71 0.07 12.27
CA GLY A 191 -5.89 -0.06 11.43
C GLY A 191 -6.40 -1.49 11.32
N PHE A 192 -7.65 -1.62 10.91
CA PHE A 192 -8.22 -2.90 10.52
C PHE A 192 -7.68 -3.30 9.14
N VAL A 193 -7.21 -4.54 9.01
CA VAL A 193 -6.59 -5.07 7.78
C VAL A 193 -7.61 -5.90 7.00
N GLU A 194 -7.84 -5.53 5.74
CA GLU A 194 -8.64 -6.32 4.80
C GLU A 194 -7.87 -6.50 3.49
N GLY A 195 -7.24 -7.65 3.33
CA GLY A 195 -6.30 -7.88 2.23
C GLY A 195 -5.08 -6.96 2.31
N THR A 196 -4.94 -6.04 1.37
CA THR A 196 -3.88 -5.01 1.35
C THR A 196 -4.38 -3.64 1.80
N GLU A 197 -5.68 -3.50 2.06
CA GLU A 197 -6.30 -2.26 2.51
C GLU A 197 -6.29 -2.18 4.03
N LEU A 198 -5.90 -1.03 4.53
CA LEU A 198 -5.91 -0.65 5.94
C LEU A 198 -7.03 0.35 6.16
N THR A 199 -7.85 0.15 7.18
CA THR A 199 -9.03 0.98 7.43
C THR A 199 -9.06 1.50 8.86
N TRP A 200 -9.27 2.80 9.02
CA TRP A 200 -9.55 3.47 10.30
C TRP A 200 -10.88 4.17 10.23
N ARG A 201 -11.73 3.94 11.23
CA ARG A 201 -12.99 4.66 11.40
C ARG A 201 -12.80 5.71 12.48
N VAL A 202 -13.15 6.95 12.15
CA VAL A 202 -12.96 8.09 13.02
C VAL A 202 -14.30 8.45 13.67
N ALA A 203 -14.31 8.47 14.97
CA ALA A 203 -15.47 8.97 15.70
C ALA A 203 -15.54 10.50 15.58
N THR A 204 -16.77 11.02 15.45
CA THR A 204 -17.01 12.47 15.33
C THR A 204 -17.26 13.13 16.67
N ASP A 205 -17.03 12.41 17.77
CA ASP A 205 -17.17 12.86 19.16
C ASP A 205 -15.86 13.43 19.76
N GLY A 206 -14.81 13.54 18.94
CA GLY A 206 -13.48 14.00 19.36
C GLY A 206 -12.56 12.89 19.86
N THR A 207 -12.98 11.61 19.82
CA THR A 207 -12.12 10.51 20.20
C THR A 207 -11.02 10.34 19.14
N PRO A 208 -9.72 10.49 19.51
CA PRO A 208 -8.63 10.36 18.57
C PRO A 208 -8.38 8.90 18.18
N VAL A 209 -7.94 8.69 16.94
CA VAL A 209 -7.51 7.40 16.40
C VAL A 209 -6.08 7.54 15.92
N ASP A 210 -5.15 6.82 16.54
CA ASP A 210 -3.75 6.88 16.15
C ASP A 210 -3.53 6.12 14.81
N LEU A 211 -2.80 6.75 13.90
CA LEU A 211 -2.25 6.15 12.70
C LEU A 211 -0.82 5.69 12.99
N ALA A 212 -0.62 4.38 13.05
CA ALA A 212 0.70 3.81 13.19
C ALA A 212 0.76 2.52 12.38
N THR A 213 1.34 2.62 11.20
CA THR A 213 1.44 1.50 10.25
C THR A 213 2.82 1.43 9.65
N THR A 214 3.35 0.21 9.58
CA THR A 214 4.59 -0.08 8.89
C THR A 214 4.37 -1.23 7.92
N THR A 215 4.77 -1.04 6.66
CA THR A 215 4.78 -2.11 5.64
C THR A 215 6.19 -2.27 5.07
N GLU A 216 6.53 -3.47 4.67
CA GLU A 216 7.82 -3.80 4.09
C GLU A 216 7.62 -4.41 2.69
N ASN A 217 8.15 -3.71 1.69
CA ASN A 217 8.19 -4.17 0.32
C ASN A 217 9.56 -4.80 0.05
N VAL A 218 9.61 -6.13 -0.15
CA VAL A 218 10.84 -6.88 -0.42
C VAL A 218 10.79 -7.45 -1.82
N ASP A 219 11.82 -7.21 -2.63
CA ASP A 219 11.97 -7.85 -3.94
C ASP A 219 12.48 -9.29 -3.79
N VAL A 220 11.56 -10.21 -3.54
CA VAL A 220 11.86 -11.66 -3.44
C VAL A 220 12.52 -12.18 -4.73
N VAL A 221 12.20 -11.62 -5.89
CA VAL A 221 12.74 -12.06 -7.19
C VAL A 221 14.21 -11.65 -7.33
N GLY A 222 14.58 -10.44 -6.91
CA GLY A 222 15.97 -9.98 -6.90
C GLY A 222 16.86 -10.80 -5.98
N THR A 223 16.38 -11.13 -4.80
CA THR A 223 17.11 -11.95 -3.80
C THR A 223 17.33 -13.37 -4.29
N ILE A 224 16.31 -14.03 -4.86
CA ILE A 224 16.44 -15.38 -5.43
C ILE A 224 17.34 -15.36 -6.69
N GLY A 225 17.20 -14.37 -7.55
CA GLY A 225 18.03 -14.19 -8.75
C GLY A 225 19.52 -14.03 -8.42
N GLY A 226 19.86 -13.29 -7.38
CA GLY A 226 21.23 -13.12 -6.88
C GLY A 226 21.85 -14.43 -6.39
N VAL A 227 21.12 -15.22 -5.61
CA VAL A 227 21.58 -16.52 -5.10
C VAL A 227 21.74 -17.53 -6.24
N ILE A 228 20.80 -17.64 -7.16
CA ILE A 228 20.90 -18.54 -8.33
C ILE A 228 22.06 -18.13 -9.21
N GLY A 229 22.28 -16.84 -9.45
CA GLY A 229 23.41 -16.32 -10.22
C GLY A 229 24.77 -16.64 -9.60
N PHE A 230 24.90 -16.55 -8.26
CA PHE A 230 26.11 -16.93 -7.54
C PHE A 230 26.38 -18.44 -7.59
N VAL A 231 25.38 -19.26 -7.32
CA VAL A 231 25.47 -20.73 -7.40
C VAL A 231 25.79 -21.19 -8.82
N GLY A 232 25.17 -20.61 -9.83
CA GLY A 232 25.45 -20.90 -11.23
C GLY A 232 26.91 -20.61 -11.64
N ARG A 233 27.46 -19.45 -11.21
CA ARG A 233 28.87 -19.09 -11.43
C ARG A 233 29.82 -20.04 -10.69
N ALA A 234 29.53 -20.40 -9.44
CA ALA A 234 30.35 -21.33 -8.68
C ALA A 234 30.38 -22.72 -9.34
N LEU A 235 29.25 -23.23 -9.79
CA LEU A 235 29.16 -24.51 -10.51
C LEU A 235 29.94 -24.48 -11.83
N THR A 236 29.88 -23.40 -12.60
CA THR A 236 30.66 -23.29 -13.85
C THR A 236 32.18 -23.30 -13.59
N VAL A 237 32.63 -22.62 -12.55
CA VAL A 237 34.07 -22.64 -12.17
C VAL A 237 34.49 -24.06 -11.77
N ILE A 238 33.70 -24.75 -10.96
CA ILE A 238 33.97 -26.14 -10.55
C ILE A 238 34.04 -27.06 -11.76
N TRP A 239 33.11 -26.93 -12.73
CA TRP A 239 33.11 -27.70 -13.96
C TRP A 239 34.35 -27.46 -14.83
N VAL A 240 34.75 -26.21 -14.97
CA VAL A 240 35.98 -25.86 -15.72
C VAL A 240 37.22 -26.46 -15.06
N LEU A 241 37.35 -26.37 -13.74
CA LEU A 241 38.44 -26.98 -12.97
C LEU A 241 38.44 -28.49 -13.10
N PHE A 242 37.26 -29.13 -13.08
CA PHE A 242 37.14 -30.58 -13.26
C PHE A 242 37.61 -31.01 -14.66
N ILE A 243 37.17 -30.32 -15.71
CA ILE A 243 37.63 -30.59 -17.08
C ILE A 243 39.13 -30.40 -17.20
N ALA A 244 39.69 -29.35 -16.63
CA ALA A 244 41.14 -29.10 -16.64
C ALA A 244 41.91 -30.21 -15.90
N ALA A 245 41.40 -30.70 -14.76
CA ALA A 245 42.03 -31.79 -14.03
C ALA A 245 42.01 -33.10 -14.82
N VAL A 246 40.87 -33.42 -15.45
CA VAL A 246 40.76 -34.61 -16.32
C VAL A 246 41.73 -34.54 -17.52
N ALA A 247 41.77 -33.37 -18.19
CA ALA A 247 42.70 -33.16 -19.30
C ALA A 247 44.15 -33.28 -18.85
N PHE A 248 44.52 -32.76 -17.70
CA PHE A 248 45.86 -32.90 -17.11
C PHE A 248 46.20 -34.33 -16.80
N LEU A 249 45.27 -35.12 -16.22
CA LEU A 249 45.50 -36.55 -15.94
C LEU A 249 45.68 -37.35 -17.24
N VAL A 250 44.89 -37.08 -18.27
CA VAL A 250 45.02 -37.74 -19.58
C VAL A 250 46.38 -37.37 -20.21
N TYR A 251 46.77 -36.08 -20.20
CA TYR A 251 48.08 -35.63 -20.70
C TYR A 251 49.23 -36.29 -19.96
N ARG A 252 49.19 -36.37 -18.65
CA ARG A 252 50.18 -37.04 -17.79
C ARG A 252 50.31 -38.52 -18.13
N ARG A 253 49.17 -39.23 -18.32
CA ARG A 253 49.15 -40.63 -18.75
C ARG A 253 49.72 -40.87 -20.14
N GLN A 254 49.45 -39.95 -21.09
CA GLN A 254 50.02 -40.06 -22.45
C GLN A 254 51.51 -39.81 -22.46
N ASN A 255 52.03 -38.86 -21.70
CA ASN A 255 53.48 -38.61 -21.59
C ASN A 255 54.17 -39.79 -20.91
N ALA A 256 53.63 -40.37 -19.84
CA ALA A 256 54.19 -41.55 -19.21
C ALA A 256 54.26 -42.76 -20.17
N ARG A 257 53.28 -42.89 -21.10
CA ARG A 257 53.29 -43.97 -22.12
C ARG A 257 54.30 -43.67 -23.24
N ARG A 258 54.56 -42.39 -23.58
CA ARG A 258 55.59 -42.03 -24.56
C ARG A 258 56.98 -42.28 -24.04
N THR A 259 57.29 -41.85 -22.81
CA THR A 259 58.61 -42.12 -22.19
C THR A 259 58.86 -43.61 -21.96
N ALA A 260 57.86 -44.41 -21.63
CA ALA A 260 57.97 -45.86 -21.50
C ALA A 260 58.20 -46.58 -22.84
N ARG A 261 57.64 -46.04 -23.97
CA ARG A 261 57.89 -46.56 -25.31
C ARG A 261 59.30 -46.21 -25.80
N GLU A 262 59.79 -45.02 -25.55
CA GLU A 262 61.14 -44.55 -25.88
C GLU A 262 62.19 -45.36 -25.10
N ALA A 263 62.00 -45.60 -23.81
CA ALA A 263 62.86 -46.42 -22.99
C ALA A 263 62.92 -47.86 -23.51
N ARG A 264 61.79 -48.43 -23.96
CA ARG A 264 61.76 -49.80 -24.54
C ARG A 264 62.44 -49.89 -25.90
N ARG A 265 62.40 -48.84 -26.74
CA ARG A 265 63.14 -48.76 -28.02
C ARG A 265 64.63 -48.69 -27.77
N ALA A 266 65.08 -47.80 -26.89
CA ALA A 266 66.49 -47.68 -26.55
C ALA A 266 67.05 -48.97 -25.91
N SER A 267 66.25 -49.73 -25.17
CA SER A 267 66.67 -51.03 -24.64
C SER A 267 66.79 -52.12 -25.71
N ARG A 268 65.94 -52.09 -26.75
CA ARG A 268 66.05 -53.02 -27.90
C ARG A 268 67.25 -52.71 -28.75
N GLU A 269 67.51 -51.45 -29.08
CA GLU A 269 68.69 -51.01 -29.87
C GLU A 269 69.98 -51.46 -29.15
N ARG A 270 70.08 -51.31 -27.83
CA ARG A 270 71.29 -51.80 -27.10
C ARG A 270 71.43 -53.31 -27.15
N LEU A 271 70.29 -54.06 -27.08
CA LEU A 271 70.37 -55.54 -27.20
C LEU A 271 70.78 -56.00 -28.60
N GLU A 272 70.35 -55.28 -29.65
CA GLU A 272 70.77 -55.54 -31.05
C GLU A 272 72.21 -55.23 -31.24
N GLU A 273 72.77 -54.10 -30.76
CA GLU A 273 74.21 -53.78 -30.78
C GLU A 273 75.02 -54.83 -30.05
N THR A 274 74.62 -55.29 -28.85
CA THR A 274 75.36 -56.27 -28.09
C THR A 274 75.37 -57.64 -28.80
N ASN A 275 74.33 -57.99 -29.53
CA ASN A 275 74.23 -59.25 -30.26
C ASN A 275 75.07 -59.22 -31.53
N THR A 276 75.16 -58.08 -32.19
CA THR A 276 76.01 -57.85 -33.38
C THR A 276 77.53 -57.92 -33.05
N ASP A 277 77.92 -57.28 -31.92
CA ASP A 277 79.31 -57.37 -31.45
C ASP A 277 79.72 -58.79 -31.00
N GLN A 278 78.78 -59.61 -30.55
CA GLN A 278 79.03 -61.01 -30.17
C GLN A 278 79.17 -61.90 -31.38
N ASP A 279 78.47 -61.70 -32.49
CA ASP A 279 78.58 -62.41 -33.73
C ASP A 279 79.88 -62.07 -34.50
N ASP A 280 80.35 -60.81 -34.45
CA ASP A 280 81.66 -60.44 -35.04
C ASP A 280 82.84 -60.94 -34.23
N ALA A 281 82.73 -61.27 -32.93
CA ALA A 281 83.76 -61.80 -32.10
C ALA A 281 83.99 -63.37 -32.32
N HIS A 282 83.05 -64.03 -33.02
CA HIS A 282 83.06 -65.45 -33.29
C HIS A 282 83.43 -65.77 -34.74
N ARG A 283 83.80 -64.78 -35.55
CA ARG A 283 84.39 -64.97 -36.89
C ARG A 283 85.92 -64.69 -36.91
#